data_d9c6bb3c1c7698af09ba7f3a3f4b2cb8
#
_entry.id   d9c6bb3c1c7698af09ba7f3a3f4b2cb8
#
_cell.length_a   1.000
_cell.length_b   1.000
_cell.length_c   1.000
_cell.angle_alpha   90.00
_cell.angle_beta   90.00
_cell.angle_gamma   90.00
#
_symmetry.space_group_name_H-M   'P 1'
#
loop_
_entity.id
_entity.type
_entity.pdbx_description
1 polymer ?
#
loop_
_entity_poly.entity_id
_entity_poly.type
_entity_poly.pdbx_seq_one_letter_code
_entity_poly.pdbx_strand_id
1 'polypeptide(L)'
;MTERMVNVERVEDLIAVFGSFDENIRRIEDALGVNIVNRGNELKIVGDPEHVDKAARTLEGLLTIAARGEVIDEQRVRYLLTLVQEGNDDQVNRIAKDVVCISAKGKPIKAKTVGQQNYMKAIQKNTITIGVGPAGTGKTYLAVAAAVAAFRERQVNRIILTRPAVEAGERLGFLPGDLQNKVDPYLRPLYDALFDMLGAETFQKYQERGSIEVAPLAYMRGRTLDDSFIILDEAQNTTREQMKMFLTRLGFGSKIVITGDVTQIDLPDDKVSGLKDAVRVLENVKDIAICRLTSADVVRHALVQEIINAYEKQEKKREVPKAPKKFDGKYRRKS
;
A
#
# COMPACT_ATOMS: atom_id res chain seq x y z
N MET A 1 -19.82 16.21 31.44
CA MET A 1 -18.56 15.46 31.37
C MET A 1 -18.84 14.06 31.86
N THR A 2 -18.48 13.07 31.08
CA THR A 2 -18.64 11.64 31.40
C THR A 2 -17.25 11.06 31.64
N GLU A 3 -17.19 10.01 32.46
CA GLU A 3 -15.95 9.24 32.65
C GLU A 3 -16.14 7.77 32.28
N ARG A 4 -15.12 7.16 31.71
CA ARG A 4 -15.08 5.72 31.40
C ARG A 4 -13.71 5.16 31.79
N MET A 5 -13.73 3.92 32.29
CA MET A 5 -12.52 3.19 32.66
C MET A 5 -12.24 2.12 31.61
N VAL A 6 -10.98 1.97 31.22
CA VAL A 6 -10.48 0.90 30.37
C VAL A 6 -9.46 0.10 31.16
N ASN A 7 -9.70 -1.19 31.34
CA ASN A 7 -8.84 -2.10 32.09
C ASN A 7 -7.61 -2.49 31.27
N VAL A 8 -6.47 -2.59 31.90
CA VAL A 8 -5.20 -3.03 31.34
C VAL A 8 -4.74 -4.29 32.05
N GLU A 9 -4.59 -5.39 31.32
CA GLU A 9 -4.23 -6.68 31.90
C GLU A 9 -2.74 -6.78 32.24
N ARG A 10 -1.88 -6.14 31.45
CA ARG A 10 -0.41 -6.20 31.62
C ARG A 10 0.20 -4.82 31.53
N VAL A 11 1.17 -4.55 32.39
CA VAL A 11 1.90 -3.26 32.43
C VAL A 11 2.71 -3.03 31.14
N GLU A 12 3.23 -4.09 30.54
CA GLU A 12 3.97 -4.01 29.28
C GLU A 12 3.09 -3.48 28.14
N ASP A 13 1.82 -3.89 28.10
CA ASP A 13 0.85 -3.41 27.11
C ASP A 13 0.55 -1.91 27.31
N LEU A 14 0.48 -1.47 28.57
CA LEU A 14 0.32 -0.07 28.91
C LEU A 14 1.48 0.78 28.37
N ILE A 15 2.72 0.36 28.63
CA ILE A 15 3.92 1.05 28.16
C ILE A 15 3.91 1.13 26.61
N ALA A 16 3.53 0.05 25.93
CA ALA A 16 3.45 0.02 24.48
C ALA A 16 2.37 0.99 23.94
N VAL A 17 1.22 1.09 24.61
CA VAL A 17 0.12 2.00 24.25
C VAL A 17 0.50 3.45 24.47
N PHE A 18 1.20 3.76 25.55
CA PHE A 18 1.63 5.14 25.86
C PHE A 18 2.66 5.65 24.84
N GLY A 19 3.58 4.77 24.42
CA GLY A 19 4.68 5.16 23.56
C GLY A 19 5.75 5.99 24.25
N SER A 20 6.72 6.50 23.51
CA SER A 20 7.79 7.32 24.05
C SER A 20 7.23 8.65 24.54
N PHE A 21 7.50 8.99 25.84
CA PHE A 21 7.04 10.24 26.45
C PHE A 21 5.52 10.49 26.34
N ASP A 22 4.71 9.43 26.41
CA ASP A 22 3.23 9.46 26.34
C ASP A 22 2.67 10.06 25.03
N GLU A 23 3.47 10.04 23.96
CA GLU A 23 3.11 10.68 22.69
C GLU A 23 1.83 10.12 22.05
N ASN A 24 1.56 8.83 22.23
CA ASN A 24 0.36 8.21 21.68
C ASN A 24 -0.89 8.65 22.43
N ILE A 25 -0.80 8.76 23.76
CA ILE A 25 -1.91 9.23 24.60
C ILE A 25 -2.23 10.68 24.27
N ARG A 26 -1.22 11.56 24.20
CA ARG A 26 -1.43 12.98 23.83
C ARG A 26 -2.12 13.11 22.47
N ARG A 27 -1.76 12.31 21.49
CA ARG A 27 -2.44 12.30 20.18
C ARG A 27 -3.91 11.93 20.27
N ILE A 28 -4.26 10.96 21.11
CA ILE A 28 -5.66 10.57 21.32
C ILE A 28 -6.41 11.71 22.03
N GLU A 29 -5.80 12.31 23.07
CA GLU A 29 -6.37 13.45 23.79
C GLU A 29 -6.63 14.63 22.85
N ASP A 30 -5.61 15.02 22.05
CA ASP A 30 -5.71 16.14 21.11
C ASP A 30 -6.75 15.87 20.00
N ALA A 31 -6.81 14.66 19.46
CA ALA A 31 -7.70 14.30 18.38
C ALA A 31 -9.18 14.21 18.80
N LEU A 32 -9.45 13.82 20.04
CA LEU A 32 -10.79 13.57 20.56
C LEU A 32 -11.23 14.58 21.64
N GLY A 33 -10.36 15.48 22.07
CA GLY A 33 -10.69 16.48 23.11
C GLY A 33 -11.04 15.84 24.46
N VAL A 34 -10.35 14.78 24.84
CA VAL A 34 -10.51 14.06 26.11
C VAL A 34 -9.27 14.18 26.97
N ASN A 35 -9.38 13.86 28.26
CA ASN A 35 -8.24 13.71 29.17
C ASN A 35 -8.12 12.25 29.60
N ILE A 36 -6.92 11.66 29.52
CA ILE A 36 -6.64 10.26 29.83
C ILE A 36 -5.63 10.19 30.98
N VAL A 37 -6.06 9.61 32.09
CA VAL A 37 -5.23 9.48 33.31
C VAL A 37 -4.99 8.02 33.62
N ASN A 38 -3.72 7.65 33.77
CA ASN A 38 -3.33 6.32 34.24
C ASN A 38 -3.58 6.18 35.76
N ARG A 39 -4.28 5.12 36.17
CA ARG A 39 -4.52 4.74 37.56
C ARG A 39 -4.12 3.29 37.80
N GLY A 40 -2.84 3.00 37.64
CA GLY A 40 -2.31 1.64 37.81
C GLY A 40 -2.72 0.73 36.65
N ASN A 41 -3.67 -0.19 36.87
CA ASN A 41 -4.14 -1.12 35.85
C ASN A 41 -5.38 -0.62 35.10
N GLU A 42 -5.73 0.65 35.23
CA GLU A 42 -6.90 1.24 34.60
C GLU A 42 -6.55 2.59 33.97
N LEU A 43 -7.11 2.85 32.78
CA LEU A 43 -7.05 4.15 32.13
C LEU A 43 -8.40 4.87 32.32
N LYS A 44 -8.39 5.98 33.04
CA LYS A 44 -9.55 6.83 33.23
C LYS A 44 -9.62 7.87 32.11
N ILE A 45 -10.71 7.88 31.36
CA ILE A 45 -10.98 8.82 30.26
C ILE A 45 -12.07 9.78 30.71
N VAL A 46 -11.85 11.09 30.55
CA VAL A 46 -12.81 12.13 30.95
C VAL A 46 -13.02 13.10 29.80
N GLY A 47 -14.27 13.40 29.47
CA GLY A 47 -14.60 14.34 28.41
C GLY A 47 -16.10 14.35 28.07
N ASP A 48 -16.42 14.70 26.81
CA ASP A 48 -17.75 14.59 26.24
C ASP A 48 -18.12 13.12 26.03
N PRO A 49 -19.39 12.70 26.24
CA PRO A 49 -19.80 11.29 26.16
C PRO A 49 -19.42 10.58 24.87
N GLU A 50 -19.62 11.22 23.72
CA GLU A 50 -19.30 10.63 22.41
C GLU A 50 -17.78 10.49 22.23
N HIS A 51 -17.02 11.49 22.64
CA HIS A 51 -15.56 11.48 22.53
C HIS A 51 -14.91 10.49 23.50
N VAL A 52 -15.45 10.37 24.71
CA VAL A 52 -15.02 9.36 25.70
C VAL A 52 -15.22 7.94 25.18
N ASP A 53 -16.37 7.66 24.53
CA ASP A 53 -16.62 6.36 23.94
C ASP A 53 -15.65 6.05 22.80
N LYS A 54 -15.40 7.01 21.90
CA LYS A 54 -14.40 6.90 20.84
C LYS A 54 -12.99 6.67 21.37
N ALA A 55 -12.58 7.39 22.42
CA ALA A 55 -11.27 7.23 23.03
C ALA A 55 -11.12 5.85 23.68
N ALA A 56 -12.16 5.37 24.37
CA ALA A 56 -12.16 4.04 24.97
C ALA A 56 -11.98 2.93 23.92
N ARG A 57 -12.72 2.98 22.83
CA ARG A 57 -12.57 2.01 21.71
C ARG A 57 -11.20 2.06 21.06
N THR A 58 -10.63 3.26 20.89
CA THR A 58 -9.27 3.41 20.38
C THR A 58 -8.26 2.75 21.32
N LEU A 59 -8.36 2.99 22.63
CA LEU A 59 -7.47 2.40 23.64
C LEU A 59 -7.63 0.87 23.73
N GLU A 60 -8.86 0.34 23.74
CA GLU A 60 -9.16 -1.10 23.73
C GLU A 60 -8.54 -1.78 22.49
N GLY A 61 -8.62 -1.11 21.32
CA GLY A 61 -7.98 -1.57 20.09
C GLY A 61 -6.47 -1.61 20.19
N LEU A 62 -5.84 -0.55 20.73
CA LEU A 62 -4.40 -0.50 20.93
C LEU A 62 -3.92 -1.54 21.94
N LEU A 63 -4.63 -1.74 23.05
CA LEU A 63 -4.32 -2.77 24.04
C LEU A 63 -4.41 -4.18 23.45
N THR A 64 -5.40 -4.43 22.58
CA THR A 64 -5.51 -5.71 21.85
C THR A 64 -4.30 -5.97 20.94
N ILE A 65 -3.76 -4.91 20.33
CA ILE A 65 -2.56 -4.99 19.48
C ILE A 65 -1.31 -5.22 20.33
N ALA A 66 -1.18 -4.48 21.45
CA ALA A 66 -0.07 -4.60 22.39
C ALA A 66 0.00 -6.01 23.00
N ALA A 67 -1.13 -6.58 23.42
CA ALA A 67 -1.24 -7.92 24.01
C ALA A 67 -0.70 -9.04 23.11
N ARG A 68 -0.55 -8.78 21.81
CA ARG A 68 0.03 -9.70 20.83
C ARG A 68 1.53 -9.46 20.57
N GLY A 69 2.15 -8.56 21.34
CA GLY A 69 3.55 -8.19 21.17
C GLY A 69 3.83 -7.39 19.90
N GLU A 70 2.82 -6.71 19.34
CA GLU A 70 3.00 -5.88 18.15
C GLU A 70 3.42 -4.46 18.53
N VAL A 71 4.30 -3.87 17.70
CA VAL A 71 4.73 -2.48 17.89
C VAL A 71 3.58 -1.52 17.56
N ILE A 72 3.28 -0.62 18.48
CA ILE A 72 2.34 0.47 18.27
C ILE A 72 3.13 1.67 17.77
N ASP A 73 3.02 1.96 16.48
CA ASP A 73 3.60 3.13 15.82
C ASP A 73 2.56 4.26 15.65
N GLU A 74 3.04 5.47 15.39
CA GLU A 74 2.21 6.65 15.17
C GLU A 74 1.13 6.42 14.09
N GLN A 75 1.47 5.72 13.01
CA GLN A 75 0.56 5.45 11.90
C GLN A 75 -0.62 4.59 12.35
N ARG A 76 -0.33 3.63 13.23
CA ARG A 76 -1.34 2.71 13.77
C ARG A 76 -2.32 3.45 14.69
N VAL A 77 -1.81 4.35 15.54
CA VAL A 77 -2.66 5.21 16.39
C VAL A 77 -3.56 6.11 15.55
N ARG A 78 -3.00 6.81 14.57
CA ARG A 78 -3.77 7.68 13.65
C ARG A 78 -4.84 6.90 12.89
N TYR A 79 -4.48 5.72 12.41
CA TYR A 79 -5.43 4.89 11.66
C TYR A 79 -6.60 4.42 12.52
N LEU A 80 -6.33 3.95 13.74
CA LEU A 80 -7.40 3.57 14.67
C LEU A 80 -8.31 4.75 15.02
N LEU A 81 -7.73 5.93 15.26
CA LEU A 81 -8.50 7.16 15.47
C LEU A 81 -9.44 7.47 14.30
N THR A 82 -8.95 7.36 13.07
CA THR A 82 -9.78 7.57 11.87
C THR A 82 -10.93 6.57 11.79
N LEU A 83 -10.66 5.28 12.01
CA LEU A 83 -11.70 4.25 12.00
C LEU A 83 -12.81 4.49 13.02
N VAL A 84 -12.41 4.86 14.24
CA VAL A 84 -13.36 5.11 15.31
C VAL A 84 -14.15 6.40 15.06
N GLN A 85 -13.53 7.44 14.49
CA GLN A 85 -14.23 8.67 14.10
C GLN A 85 -15.26 8.43 12.98
N GLU A 86 -14.97 7.52 12.05
CA GLU A 86 -15.86 7.13 10.94
C GLU A 86 -16.92 6.09 11.34
N GLY A 87 -16.93 5.59 12.58
CA GLY A 87 -17.88 4.58 13.08
C GLY A 87 -17.61 3.15 12.57
N ASN A 88 -16.37 2.86 12.15
CA ASN A 88 -15.94 1.57 11.61
C ASN A 88 -15.31 0.65 12.68
N ASP A 89 -15.80 0.69 13.91
CA ASP A 89 -15.18 0.07 15.08
C ASP A 89 -15.08 -1.46 15.02
N ASP A 90 -16.03 -2.13 14.37
CA ASP A 90 -16.02 -3.59 14.21
C ASP A 90 -14.78 -4.11 13.46
N GLN A 91 -14.07 -3.22 12.78
CA GLN A 91 -12.89 -3.56 12.01
C GLN A 91 -11.59 -3.49 12.81
N VAL A 92 -11.56 -2.77 13.95
CA VAL A 92 -10.38 -2.63 14.82
C VAL A 92 -9.86 -4.01 15.27
N ASN A 93 -10.74 -4.88 15.74
CA ASN A 93 -10.40 -6.22 16.21
C ASN A 93 -9.98 -7.18 15.07
N ARG A 94 -10.45 -6.96 13.84
CA ARG A 94 -10.08 -7.77 12.67
C ARG A 94 -8.67 -7.44 12.18
N ILE A 95 -8.29 -6.17 12.18
CA ILE A 95 -6.96 -5.70 11.71
C ILE A 95 -5.81 -6.27 12.54
N ALA A 96 -6.06 -6.50 13.82
CA ALA A 96 -5.05 -7.05 14.72
C ALA A 96 -4.79 -8.56 14.51
N LYS A 97 -5.60 -9.30 13.73
CA LYS A 97 -5.51 -10.77 13.62
C LYS A 97 -4.71 -11.31 12.43
N ASP A 98 -4.54 -10.53 11.35
CA ASP A 98 -4.14 -11.08 10.06
C ASP A 98 -2.64 -10.87 9.75
N VAL A 99 -1.78 -11.78 10.20
CA VAL A 99 -0.38 -11.86 9.78
C VAL A 99 -0.33 -12.44 8.36
N VAL A 100 0.28 -11.71 7.41
CA VAL A 100 0.47 -12.18 6.03
C VAL A 100 1.70 -13.06 5.92
N CYS A 101 2.84 -12.58 6.42
CA CYS A 101 4.05 -13.37 6.53
C CYS A 101 4.97 -12.78 7.63
N ILE A 102 6.05 -13.48 7.93
CA ILE A 102 7.08 -12.99 8.85
C ILE A 102 8.32 -12.61 8.03
N SER A 103 8.83 -11.38 8.24
CA SER A 103 10.04 -10.88 7.59
C SER A 103 11.28 -11.66 7.99
N ALA A 104 12.39 -11.48 7.28
CA ALA A 104 13.67 -12.10 7.61
C ALA A 104 14.19 -11.70 9.02
N LYS A 105 13.76 -10.53 9.52
CA LYS A 105 14.09 -10.03 10.86
C LYS A 105 13.11 -10.48 11.94
N GLY A 106 12.21 -11.43 11.65
CA GLY A 106 11.22 -11.95 12.60
C GLY A 106 10.02 -11.02 12.85
N LYS A 107 9.86 -9.94 12.09
CA LYS A 107 8.72 -9.02 12.26
C LYS A 107 7.51 -9.52 11.48
N PRO A 108 6.31 -9.54 12.09
CA PRO A 108 5.09 -9.90 11.38
C PRO A 108 4.70 -8.79 10.39
N ILE A 109 4.42 -9.19 9.15
CA ILE A 109 3.87 -8.32 8.10
C ILE A 109 2.36 -8.50 8.09
N LYS A 110 1.64 -7.39 8.26
CA LYS A 110 0.18 -7.38 8.39
C LYS A 110 -0.43 -6.27 7.54
N ALA A 111 -1.69 -6.46 7.17
CA ALA A 111 -2.51 -5.39 6.62
C ALA A 111 -2.79 -4.35 7.72
N LYS A 112 -2.40 -3.10 7.48
CA LYS A 112 -2.53 -1.99 8.45
C LYS A 112 -3.85 -1.23 8.32
N THR A 113 -4.54 -1.39 7.17
CA THR A 113 -5.79 -0.70 6.84
C THR A 113 -6.86 -1.68 6.36
N VAL A 114 -8.12 -1.22 6.36
CA VAL A 114 -9.24 -2.02 5.85
C VAL A 114 -9.09 -2.32 4.37
N GLY A 115 -8.67 -1.32 3.58
CA GLY A 115 -8.42 -1.51 2.15
C GLY A 115 -7.33 -2.55 1.91
N GLN A 116 -6.25 -2.52 2.69
CA GLN A 116 -5.20 -3.53 2.64
C GLN A 116 -5.70 -4.93 3.04
N GLN A 117 -6.57 -5.04 4.06
CA GLN A 117 -7.18 -6.32 4.44
C GLN A 117 -8.05 -6.90 3.33
N ASN A 118 -8.89 -6.05 2.72
CA ASN A 118 -9.74 -6.47 1.61
C ASN A 118 -8.90 -6.93 0.41
N TYR A 119 -7.79 -6.22 0.14
CA TYR A 119 -6.82 -6.60 -0.89
C TYR A 119 -6.19 -7.95 -0.60
N MET A 120 -5.73 -8.20 0.63
CA MET A 120 -5.17 -9.50 1.03
C MET A 120 -6.17 -10.64 0.90
N LYS A 121 -7.43 -10.42 1.32
CA LYS A 121 -8.52 -11.39 1.15
C LYS A 121 -8.81 -11.68 -0.32
N ALA A 122 -8.76 -10.65 -1.16
CA ALA A 122 -8.96 -10.81 -2.60
C ALA A 122 -7.84 -11.66 -3.22
N ILE A 123 -6.57 -11.42 -2.86
CA ILE A 123 -5.42 -12.22 -3.31
C ILE A 123 -5.57 -13.69 -2.88
N GLN A 124 -6.03 -13.95 -1.67
CA GLN A 124 -6.22 -15.32 -1.20
C GLN A 124 -7.31 -16.07 -2.00
N LYS A 125 -8.43 -15.38 -2.28
CA LYS A 125 -9.65 -15.99 -2.83
C LYS A 125 -9.69 -16.12 -4.34
N ASN A 126 -8.96 -15.27 -5.07
CA ASN A 126 -9.08 -15.20 -6.54
C ASN A 126 -7.76 -15.59 -7.22
N THR A 127 -7.87 -16.11 -8.43
CA THR A 127 -6.71 -16.43 -9.26
C THR A 127 -6.02 -15.17 -9.78
N ILE A 128 -6.77 -14.13 -10.14
CA ILE A 128 -6.20 -12.84 -10.56
C ILE A 128 -6.72 -11.74 -9.61
N THR A 129 -5.80 -10.92 -9.09
CA THR A 129 -6.16 -9.75 -8.29
C THR A 129 -5.48 -8.50 -8.85
N ILE A 130 -6.26 -7.47 -9.11
CA ILE A 130 -5.78 -6.16 -9.59
C ILE A 130 -5.92 -5.15 -8.45
N GLY A 131 -4.78 -4.72 -7.90
CA GLY A 131 -4.69 -3.71 -6.85
C GLY A 131 -4.39 -2.33 -7.43
N VAL A 132 -5.36 -1.42 -7.39
CA VAL A 132 -5.24 -0.05 -7.92
C VAL A 132 -5.33 0.96 -6.80
N GLY A 133 -4.46 1.95 -6.79
CA GLY A 133 -4.52 3.03 -5.80
C GLY A 133 -3.24 3.85 -5.73
N PRO A 134 -3.22 4.92 -4.91
CA PRO A 134 -2.08 5.82 -4.80
C PRO A 134 -0.79 5.13 -4.35
N ALA A 135 0.34 5.75 -4.67
CA ALA A 135 1.63 5.32 -4.16
C ALA A 135 1.65 5.37 -2.62
N GLY A 136 2.33 4.41 -1.97
CA GLY A 136 2.42 4.31 -0.51
C GLY A 136 1.27 3.58 0.18
N THR A 137 0.31 3.02 -0.56
CA THR A 137 -0.75 2.15 -0.02
C THR A 137 -0.30 0.70 0.22
N GLY A 138 0.97 0.38 -0.04
CA GLY A 138 1.56 -0.94 0.23
C GLY A 138 1.18 -2.04 -0.75
N LYS A 139 0.58 -1.73 -1.91
CA LYS A 139 0.13 -2.71 -2.92
C LYS A 139 1.20 -3.75 -3.27
N THR A 140 2.34 -3.27 -3.75
CA THR A 140 3.46 -4.12 -4.18
C THR A 140 4.05 -4.91 -3.02
N TYR A 141 4.28 -4.23 -1.88
CA TYR A 141 4.84 -4.85 -0.68
C TYR A 141 3.97 -5.99 -0.16
N LEU A 142 2.66 -5.78 -0.07
CA LEU A 142 1.70 -6.81 0.38
C LEU A 142 1.54 -7.93 -0.66
N ALA A 143 1.61 -7.64 -1.95
CA ALA A 143 1.62 -8.65 -3.00
C ALA A 143 2.85 -9.57 -2.87
N VAL A 144 4.04 -8.99 -2.64
CA VAL A 144 5.27 -9.76 -2.41
C VAL A 144 5.17 -10.57 -1.11
N ALA A 145 4.60 -10.00 -0.05
CA ALA A 145 4.36 -10.73 1.21
C ALA A 145 3.43 -11.94 0.99
N ALA A 146 2.36 -11.78 0.23
CA ALA A 146 1.46 -12.88 -0.13
C ALA A 146 2.17 -13.96 -0.97
N ALA A 147 3.01 -13.54 -1.92
CA ALA A 147 3.79 -14.46 -2.75
C ALA A 147 4.77 -15.29 -1.92
N VAL A 148 5.49 -14.64 -0.99
CA VAL A 148 6.42 -15.32 -0.09
C VAL A 148 5.67 -16.28 0.86
N ALA A 149 4.50 -15.89 1.37
CA ALA A 149 3.66 -16.77 2.18
C ALA A 149 3.22 -18.01 1.38
N ALA A 150 2.64 -17.83 0.20
CA ALA A 150 2.21 -18.93 -0.67
C ALA A 150 3.37 -19.86 -1.07
N PHE A 151 4.56 -19.31 -1.31
CA PHE A 151 5.77 -20.09 -1.62
C PHE A 151 6.25 -20.90 -0.41
N ARG A 152 6.30 -20.31 0.80
CA ARG A 152 6.66 -21.01 2.04
C ARG A 152 5.68 -22.14 2.39
N GLU A 153 4.40 -21.93 2.12
CA GLU A 153 3.31 -22.89 2.31
C GLU A 153 3.20 -23.93 1.17
N ARG A 154 4.10 -23.86 0.18
CA ARG A 154 4.15 -24.75 -0.99
C ARG A 154 2.86 -24.75 -1.81
N GLN A 155 2.11 -23.64 -1.78
CA GLN A 155 0.95 -23.44 -2.67
C GLN A 155 1.39 -23.18 -4.11
N VAL A 156 2.61 -22.62 -4.27
CA VAL A 156 3.28 -22.40 -5.55
C VAL A 156 4.74 -22.84 -5.46
N ASN A 157 5.33 -23.17 -6.61
CA ASN A 157 6.73 -23.59 -6.72
C ASN A 157 7.68 -22.45 -7.11
N ARG A 158 7.12 -21.33 -7.62
CA ARG A 158 7.90 -20.20 -8.11
C ARG A 158 7.25 -18.87 -7.76
N ILE A 159 8.10 -17.84 -7.59
CA ILE A 159 7.68 -16.43 -7.52
C ILE A 159 8.28 -15.71 -8.72
N ILE A 160 7.45 -15.03 -9.50
CA ILE A 160 7.87 -14.27 -10.67
C ILE A 160 7.42 -12.83 -10.50
N LEU A 161 8.38 -11.91 -10.38
CA LEU A 161 8.12 -10.48 -10.29
C LEU A 161 8.53 -9.81 -11.60
N THR A 162 7.61 -9.03 -12.14
CA THR A 162 7.85 -8.33 -13.39
C THR A 162 7.35 -6.89 -13.34
N ARG A 163 8.01 -6.04 -14.11
CA ARG A 163 7.67 -4.63 -14.24
C ARG A 163 7.86 -4.19 -15.69
N PRO A 164 6.98 -3.34 -16.25
CA PRO A 164 7.27 -2.73 -17.55
C PRO A 164 8.54 -1.88 -17.43
N ALA A 165 9.46 -2.08 -18.35
CA ALA A 165 10.59 -1.18 -18.51
C ALA A 165 10.07 0.08 -19.20
N VAL A 166 9.75 1.11 -18.45
CA VAL A 166 9.33 2.42 -18.99
C VAL A 166 10.47 3.38 -18.81
N GLU A 167 10.83 4.00 -19.89
CA GLU A 167 11.71 5.15 -19.86
C GLU A 167 10.85 6.39 -19.64
N ALA A 168 11.01 7.05 -18.50
CA ALA A 168 10.53 8.41 -18.32
C ALA A 168 11.30 9.35 -19.25
N GLY A 169 10.89 9.42 -20.52
CA GLY A 169 11.49 10.30 -21.52
C GLY A 169 12.88 9.90 -22.06
N GLU A 170 13.51 8.86 -21.53
CA GLU A 170 14.81 8.37 -22.00
C GLU A 170 14.65 7.06 -22.76
N ARG A 171 15.21 6.97 -23.95
CA ARG A 171 15.28 5.71 -24.70
C ARG A 171 16.33 4.82 -24.06
N LEU A 172 16.03 3.52 -23.78
CA LEU A 172 16.95 2.50 -23.24
C LEU A 172 18.33 2.48 -23.93
N GLY A 173 18.44 3.12 -25.07
CA GLY A 173 19.68 3.28 -25.80
C GLY A 173 20.75 4.16 -25.16
N PHE A 174 20.43 5.01 -24.18
CA PHE A 174 21.39 5.96 -23.60
C PHE A 174 22.17 5.47 -22.38
N LEU A 175 21.71 4.41 -21.71
CA LEU A 175 22.45 3.85 -20.57
C LEU A 175 23.57 2.92 -21.07
N PRO A 176 24.83 3.05 -20.59
CA PRO A 176 25.90 2.12 -20.91
C PRO A 176 25.65 0.75 -20.23
N GLY A 177 25.97 -0.35 -20.94
CA GLY A 177 25.82 -1.72 -20.45
C GLY A 177 24.86 -2.57 -21.27
N ASP A 178 24.78 -3.85 -20.94
CA ASP A 178 23.81 -4.76 -21.52
C ASP A 178 22.38 -4.45 -21.04
N LEU A 179 21.38 -5.05 -21.69
CA LEU A 179 19.97 -4.78 -21.41
C LEU A 179 19.60 -5.06 -19.94
N GLN A 180 20.24 -6.04 -19.33
CA GLN A 180 19.97 -6.47 -17.96
C GLN A 180 20.45 -5.42 -16.94
N ASN A 181 21.64 -4.86 -17.12
CA ASN A 181 22.17 -3.79 -16.28
C ASN A 181 21.36 -2.49 -16.39
N LYS A 182 20.75 -2.23 -17.55
CA LYS A 182 19.90 -1.06 -17.78
C LYS A 182 18.54 -1.13 -17.10
N VAL A 183 18.00 -2.33 -16.93
CA VAL A 183 16.66 -2.54 -16.35
C VAL A 183 16.72 -2.76 -14.83
N ASP A 184 17.85 -3.20 -14.30
CA ASP A 184 18.04 -3.53 -12.89
C ASP A 184 17.64 -2.39 -11.92
N PRO A 185 17.95 -1.10 -12.15
CA PRO A 185 17.50 -0.02 -11.29
C PRO A 185 15.99 0.09 -11.14
N TYR A 186 15.23 -0.23 -12.18
CA TYR A 186 13.76 -0.20 -12.15
C TYR A 186 13.15 -1.37 -11.37
N LEU A 187 13.89 -2.46 -11.22
CA LEU A 187 13.46 -3.65 -10.48
C LEU A 187 13.86 -3.58 -8.99
N ARG A 188 14.68 -2.60 -8.59
CA ARG A 188 15.20 -2.46 -7.23
C ARG A 188 14.14 -2.49 -6.14
N PRO A 189 12.99 -1.80 -6.26
CA PRO A 189 11.94 -1.86 -5.24
C PRO A 189 11.38 -3.28 -5.01
N LEU A 190 11.40 -4.14 -6.03
CA LEU A 190 10.98 -5.52 -5.93
C LEU A 190 12.02 -6.37 -5.18
N TYR A 191 13.31 -6.14 -5.44
CA TYR A 191 14.41 -6.75 -4.69
C TYR A 191 14.38 -6.35 -3.21
N ASP A 192 14.16 -5.06 -2.91
CA ASP A 192 14.10 -4.56 -1.54
C ASP A 192 12.98 -5.23 -0.74
N ALA A 193 11.80 -5.42 -1.34
CA ALA A 193 10.69 -6.12 -0.72
C ALA A 193 11.02 -7.60 -0.46
N LEU A 194 11.65 -8.30 -1.43
CA LEU A 194 12.08 -9.68 -1.28
C LEU A 194 13.17 -9.84 -0.21
N PHE A 195 14.13 -8.90 -0.16
CA PHE A 195 15.19 -8.91 0.86
C PHE A 195 14.66 -8.69 2.26
N ASP A 196 13.68 -7.81 2.44
CA ASP A 196 13.04 -7.62 3.74
C ASP A 196 12.33 -8.90 4.21
N MET A 197 11.70 -9.65 3.31
CA MET A 197 10.93 -10.85 3.64
C MET A 197 11.74 -12.14 3.75
N LEU A 198 12.77 -12.30 2.92
CA LEU A 198 13.56 -13.54 2.83
C LEU A 198 14.96 -13.40 3.39
N GLY A 199 15.51 -12.19 3.45
CA GLY A 199 16.95 -11.97 3.64
C GLY A 199 17.73 -12.19 2.35
N ALA A 200 18.87 -11.49 2.23
CA ALA A 200 19.66 -11.48 0.99
C ALA A 200 20.17 -12.88 0.60
N GLU A 201 20.73 -13.64 1.55
CA GLU A 201 21.29 -14.97 1.29
C GLU A 201 20.22 -15.97 0.82
N THR A 202 19.06 -15.97 1.48
CA THR A 202 17.96 -16.89 1.12
C THR A 202 17.38 -16.54 -0.24
N PHE A 203 17.23 -15.25 -0.52
CA PHE A 203 16.78 -14.76 -1.83
C PHE A 203 17.76 -15.23 -2.92
N GLN A 204 19.06 -15.02 -2.75
CA GLN A 204 20.07 -15.41 -3.73
C GLN A 204 20.02 -16.92 -4.04
N LYS A 205 19.90 -17.77 -3.01
CA LYS A 205 19.75 -19.22 -3.19
C LYS A 205 18.51 -19.60 -4.02
N TYR A 206 17.38 -18.91 -3.80
CA TYR A 206 16.16 -19.18 -4.57
C TYR A 206 16.24 -18.64 -6.00
N GLN A 207 16.92 -17.51 -6.20
CA GLN A 207 17.17 -16.96 -7.53
C GLN A 207 18.07 -17.87 -8.36
N GLU A 208 19.18 -18.35 -7.81
CA GLU A 208 20.10 -19.30 -8.45
C GLU A 208 19.42 -20.63 -8.84
N ARG A 209 18.45 -21.07 -8.04
CA ARG A 209 17.64 -22.27 -8.33
C ARG A 209 16.48 -22.00 -9.30
N GLY A 210 16.28 -20.78 -9.73
CA GLY A 210 15.15 -20.41 -10.58
C GLY A 210 13.78 -20.45 -9.90
N SER A 211 13.74 -20.58 -8.56
CA SER A 211 12.48 -20.54 -7.79
C SER A 211 11.97 -19.11 -7.62
N ILE A 212 12.84 -18.10 -7.67
CA ILE A 212 12.48 -16.70 -7.68
C ILE A 212 13.10 -16.03 -8.91
N GLU A 213 12.27 -15.36 -9.68
CA GLU A 213 12.69 -14.64 -10.89
C GLU A 213 12.20 -13.18 -10.80
N VAL A 214 13.10 -12.23 -11.03
CA VAL A 214 12.77 -10.81 -11.19
C VAL A 214 13.23 -10.40 -12.56
N ALA A 215 12.30 -10.02 -13.45
CA ALA A 215 12.59 -9.80 -14.85
C ALA A 215 11.68 -8.71 -15.47
N PRO A 216 12.13 -8.03 -16.54
CA PRO A 216 11.28 -7.12 -17.29
C PRO A 216 10.08 -7.82 -17.90
N LEU A 217 8.95 -7.10 -18.04
CA LEU A 217 7.71 -7.63 -18.62
C LEU A 217 7.90 -8.26 -20.01
N ALA A 218 8.81 -7.72 -20.81
CA ALA A 218 9.10 -8.26 -22.15
C ALA A 218 9.55 -9.73 -22.15
N TYR A 219 10.18 -10.19 -21.05
CA TYR A 219 10.69 -11.56 -20.90
C TYR A 219 9.57 -12.57 -20.59
N MET A 220 8.35 -12.11 -20.35
CA MET A 220 7.19 -12.97 -20.16
C MET A 220 6.60 -13.45 -21.48
N ARG A 221 6.97 -12.85 -22.61
CA ARG A 221 6.40 -13.19 -23.92
C ARG A 221 6.72 -14.62 -24.33
N GLY A 222 5.69 -15.35 -24.81
CA GLY A 222 5.83 -16.74 -25.27
C GLY A 222 5.94 -17.79 -24.17
N ARG A 223 5.82 -17.40 -22.91
CA ARG A 223 5.90 -18.32 -21.75
C ARG A 223 4.49 -18.75 -21.31
N THR A 224 4.39 -19.90 -20.70
CA THR A 224 3.28 -20.32 -19.83
C THR A 224 3.88 -20.53 -18.43
N LEU A 225 3.27 -19.90 -17.44
CA LEU A 225 3.80 -19.84 -16.07
C LEU A 225 2.92 -20.70 -15.16
N ASP A 226 3.26 -21.97 -15.03
CA ASP A 226 2.56 -22.93 -14.17
C ASP A 226 3.12 -22.88 -12.74
N ASP A 227 2.29 -23.26 -11.76
CA ASP A 227 2.61 -23.37 -10.33
C ASP A 227 3.36 -22.16 -9.78
N SER A 228 2.96 -20.97 -10.24
CA SER A 228 3.70 -19.73 -10.00
C SER A 228 2.84 -18.66 -9.35
N PHE A 229 3.42 -17.88 -8.43
CA PHE A 229 2.86 -16.62 -7.99
C PHE A 229 3.50 -15.47 -8.78
N ILE A 230 2.72 -14.81 -9.60
CA ILE A 230 3.21 -13.86 -10.60
C ILE A 230 2.76 -12.45 -10.21
N ILE A 231 3.69 -11.50 -10.12
CA ILE A 231 3.38 -10.11 -9.79
C ILE A 231 3.80 -9.21 -10.96
N LEU A 232 2.84 -8.40 -11.46
CA LEU A 232 3.13 -7.29 -12.37
C LEU A 232 2.98 -5.99 -11.61
N ASP A 233 4.10 -5.32 -11.37
CA ASP A 233 4.15 -4.02 -10.70
C ASP A 233 4.19 -2.87 -11.70
N GLU A 234 3.75 -1.67 -11.29
CA GLU A 234 3.64 -0.44 -12.11
C GLU A 234 2.88 -0.67 -13.42
N ALA A 235 1.82 -1.47 -13.34
CA ALA A 235 1.07 -1.94 -14.50
C ALA A 235 0.35 -0.81 -15.27
N GLN A 236 0.17 0.38 -14.68
CA GLN A 236 -0.36 1.55 -15.40
C GLN A 236 0.51 1.94 -16.59
N ASN A 237 1.80 1.58 -16.56
CA ASN A 237 2.78 1.84 -17.61
C ASN A 237 2.87 0.73 -18.66
N THR A 238 1.91 -0.19 -18.70
CA THR A 238 1.76 -1.15 -19.81
C THR A 238 0.83 -0.60 -20.88
N THR A 239 1.06 -0.99 -22.14
CA THR A 239 0.05 -0.83 -23.20
C THR A 239 -1.01 -1.92 -23.08
N ARG A 240 -2.14 -1.78 -23.83
CA ARG A 240 -3.19 -2.81 -23.88
C ARG A 240 -2.66 -4.16 -24.34
N GLU A 241 -1.79 -4.15 -25.36
CA GLU A 241 -1.18 -5.36 -25.93
C GLU A 241 -0.26 -6.05 -24.92
N GLN A 242 0.53 -5.26 -24.18
CA GLN A 242 1.41 -5.77 -23.12
C GLN A 242 0.60 -6.38 -21.96
N MET A 243 -0.46 -5.70 -21.51
CA MET A 243 -1.34 -6.21 -20.47
C MET A 243 -2.02 -7.52 -20.90
N LYS A 244 -2.58 -7.56 -22.11
CA LYS A 244 -3.19 -8.78 -22.67
C LYS A 244 -2.15 -9.89 -22.81
N MET A 245 -0.96 -9.59 -23.32
CA MET A 245 0.14 -10.54 -23.41
C MET A 245 0.47 -11.13 -22.05
N PHE A 246 0.58 -10.30 -21.00
CA PHE A 246 0.91 -10.73 -19.64
C PHE A 246 -0.19 -11.62 -19.04
N LEU A 247 -1.45 -11.18 -19.07
CA LEU A 247 -2.58 -11.94 -18.52
C LEU A 247 -2.71 -13.35 -19.13
N THR A 248 -2.35 -13.49 -20.40
CA THR A 248 -2.36 -14.78 -21.11
C THR A 248 -1.15 -15.66 -20.80
N ARG A 249 -0.27 -15.27 -19.86
CA ARG A 249 0.84 -16.12 -19.35
C ARG A 249 0.41 -17.02 -18.20
N LEU A 250 -0.80 -16.81 -17.65
CA LEU A 250 -1.33 -17.61 -16.55
C LEU A 250 -1.36 -19.09 -16.94
N GLY A 251 -0.64 -19.89 -16.17
CA GLY A 251 -0.64 -21.35 -16.29
C GLY A 251 -1.44 -22.01 -15.17
N PHE A 252 -1.51 -23.32 -15.17
CA PHE A 252 -2.22 -24.10 -14.15
C PHE A 252 -1.53 -23.95 -12.78
N GLY A 253 -2.33 -23.96 -11.70
CA GLY A 253 -1.82 -23.83 -10.33
C GLY A 253 -1.23 -22.45 -10.00
N SER A 254 -1.41 -21.46 -10.90
CA SER A 254 -0.79 -20.16 -10.75
C SER A 254 -1.76 -19.08 -10.28
N LYS A 255 -1.18 -18.02 -9.70
CA LYS A 255 -1.88 -16.83 -9.23
C LYS A 255 -1.21 -15.58 -9.78
N ILE A 256 -2.00 -14.60 -10.23
CA ILE A 256 -1.52 -13.30 -10.71
C ILE A 256 -1.99 -12.19 -9.79
N VAL A 257 -1.06 -11.32 -9.41
CA VAL A 257 -1.36 -10.05 -8.75
C VAL A 257 -0.80 -8.91 -9.61
N ILE A 258 -1.67 -7.95 -9.92
CA ILE A 258 -1.32 -6.76 -10.71
C ILE A 258 -1.43 -5.54 -9.80
N THR A 259 -0.39 -4.72 -9.74
CA THR A 259 -0.35 -3.50 -8.93
C THR A 259 -0.10 -2.27 -9.81
N GLY A 260 -0.74 -1.16 -9.47
CA GLY A 260 -0.49 0.09 -10.18
C GLY A 260 -1.26 1.29 -9.65
N ASP A 261 -0.87 2.46 -10.15
CA ASP A 261 -1.48 3.75 -9.84
C ASP A 261 -1.95 4.43 -11.13
N VAL A 262 -3.25 4.48 -11.35
CA VAL A 262 -3.83 5.06 -12.58
C VAL A 262 -3.64 6.57 -12.70
N THR A 263 -3.10 7.24 -11.67
CA THR A 263 -2.77 8.66 -11.68
C THR A 263 -1.34 8.93 -12.13
N GLN A 264 -0.45 7.92 -12.07
CA GLN A 264 0.98 8.03 -12.40
C GLN A 264 1.29 7.25 -13.69
N ILE A 265 0.80 7.75 -14.81
CA ILE A 265 0.99 7.11 -16.12
C ILE A 265 2.10 7.83 -16.86
N ASP A 266 3.21 7.13 -17.13
CA ASP A 266 4.39 7.65 -17.85
C ASP A 266 4.40 7.22 -19.33
N LEU A 267 3.28 6.68 -19.83
CA LEU A 267 3.14 6.33 -21.25
C LEU A 267 3.03 7.59 -22.11
N PRO A 268 3.50 7.54 -23.37
CA PRO A 268 3.24 8.59 -24.35
C PRO A 268 1.73 8.86 -24.51
N ASP A 269 1.36 10.10 -24.82
CA ASP A 269 -0.04 10.57 -24.89
C ASP A 269 -0.92 9.79 -25.89
N ASP A 270 -0.32 9.20 -26.91
CA ASP A 270 -0.98 8.36 -27.92
C ASP A 270 -1.26 6.94 -27.42
N LYS A 271 -0.77 6.54 -26.25
CA LYS A 271 -0.93 5.21 -25.68
C LYS A 271 -1.95 5.18 -24.55
N VAL A 272 -2.80 4.18 -24.58
CA VAL A 272 -3.78 3.93 -23.50
C VAL A 272 -3.17 2.95 -22.50
N SER A 273 -3.26 3.31 -21.22
CA SER A 273 -2.82 2.43 -20.14
C SER A 273 -3.57 1.09 -20.15
N GLY A 274 -2.78 0.01 -20.23
CA GLY A 274 -3.31 -1.35 -20.17
C GLY A 274 -3.98 -1.67 -18.84
N LEU A 275 -3.52 -1.08 -17.73
CA LEU A 275 -4.19 -1.22 -16.43
C LEU A 275 -5.59 -0.60 -16.43
N LYS A 276 -5.74 0.64 -16.94
CA LYS A 276 -7.07 1.28 -17.05
C LYS A 276 -8.03 0.46 -17.88
N ASP A 277 -7.55 -0.09 -19.00
CA ASP A 277 -8.35 -0.92 -19.88
C ASP A 277 -8.71 -2.26 -19.22
N ALA A 278 -7.75 -2.95 -18.58
CA ALA A 278 -7.96 -4.21 -17.88
C ALA A 278 -9.00 -4.07 -16.74
N VAL A 279 -8.91 -3.03 -15.92
CA VAL A 279 -9.89 -2.75 -14.86
C VAL A 279 -11.31 -2.66 -15.42
N ARG A 280 -11.50 -2.02 -16.58
CA ARG A 280 -12.80 -1.86 -17.20
C ARG A 280 -13.32 -3.17 -17.84
N VAL A 281 -12.45 -3.88 -18.56
CA VAL A 281 -12.82 -5.06 -19.36
C VAL A 281 -13.03 -6.29 -18.48
N LEU A 282 -12.28 -6.41 -17.38
CA LEU A 282 -12.27 -7.59 -16.52
C LEU A 282 -13.17 -7.48 -15.29
N GLU A 283 -13.87 -6.37 -15.09
CA GLU A 283 -14.68 -6.08 -13.88
C GLU A 283 -15.71 -7.20 -13.56
N ASN A 284 -16.27 -7.85 -14.59
CA ASN A 284 -17.28 -8.89 -14.41
C ASN A 284 -16.78 -10.31 -14.71
N VAL A 285 -15.47 -10.49 -14.84
CA VAL A 285 -14.91 -11.83 -15.08
C VAL A 285 -14.78 -12.57 -13.75
N LYS A 286 -15.39 -13.76 -13.68
CA LYS A 286 -15.32 -14.64 -12.50
C LYS A 286 -13.86 -14.95 -12.16
N ASP A 287 -13.56 -15.01 -10.86
CA ASP A 287 -12.23 -15.31 -10.31
C ASP A 287 -11.15 -14.23 -10.60
N ILE A 288 -11.61 -13.03 -10.98
CA ILE A 288 -10.79 -11.81 -11.05
C ILE A 288 -11.34 -10.80 -10.05
N ALA A 289 -10.49 -10.32 -9.14
CA ALA A 289 -10.85 -9.29 -8.18
C ALA A 289 -10.16 -7.96 -8.51
N ILE A 290 -10.92 -6.87 -8.45
CA ILE A 290 -10.39 -5.50 -8.57
C ILE A 290 -10.52 -4.81 -7.23
N CYS A 291 -9.37 -4.50 -6.62
CA CYS A 291 -9.26 -3.83 -5.33
C CYS A 291 -8.82 -2.38 -5.52
N ARG A 292 -9.64 -1.44 -5.06
CA ARG A 292 -9.31 -0.01 -5.08
C ARG A 292 -8.88 0.43 -3.69
N LEU A 293 -7.60 0.76 -3.55
CA LEU A 293 -7.06 1.39 -2.36
C LEU A 293 -7.13 2.90 -2.54
N THR A 294 -7.29 3.63 -1.44
CA THR A 294 -7.51 5.07 -1.43
C THR A 294 -6.41 5.80 -0.66
N SER A 295 -6.50 7.11 -0.58
CA SER A 295 -5.60 7.91 0.26
C SER A 295 -5.66 7.54 1.75
N ALA A 296 -6.79 7.00 2.23
CA ALA A 296 -6.94 6.47 3.59
C ALA A 296 -6.04 5.24 3.86
N ASP A 297 -5.64 4.52 2.80
CA ASP A 297 -4.78 3.34 2.90
C ASP A 297 -3.28 3.67 2.80
N VAL A 298 -2.92 4.95 2.67
CA VAL A 298 -1.52 5.38 2.59
C VAL A 298 -0.83 5.23 3.94
N VAL A 299 0.23 4.41 3.96
CA VAL A 299 1.06 4.17 5.14
C VAL A 299 2.43 4.79 4.88
N ARG A 300 2.61 6.05 5.31
CA ARG A 300 3.84 6.83 5.10
C ARG A 300 4.24 7.58 6.36
N HIS A 301 5.50 8.00 6.40
CA HIS A 301 5.98 8.93 7.43
C HIS A 301 5.19 10.25 7.36
N ALA A 302 4.75 10.81 8.51
CA ALA A 302 3.93 12.01 8.55
C ALA A 302 4.51 13.17 7.74
N LEU A 303 5.82 13.43 7.89
CA LEU A 303 6.52 14.48 7.15
C LEU A 303 6.46 14.27 5.62
N VAL A 304 6.55 13.01 5.15
CA VAL A 304 6.44 12.72 3.71
C VAL A 304 5.03 13.06 3.20
N GLN A 305 4.01 12.80 4.00
CA GLN A 305 2.63 13.18 3.65
C GLN A 305 2.47 14.71 3.59
N GLU A 306 3.06 15.44 4.53
CA GLU A 306 3.05 16.90 4.52
C GLU A 306 3.76 17.49 3.30
N ILE A 307 4.91 16.91 2.93
CA ILE A 307 5.64 17.30 1.71
C ILE A 307 4.75 17.12 0.48
N ILE A 308 4.13 15.96 0.30
CA ILE A 308 3.26 15.68 -0.85
C ILE A 308 2.09 16.68 -0.88
N ASN A 309 1.40 16.88 0.24
CA ASN A 309 0.30 17.83 0.35
C ASN A 309 0.72 19.27 0.00
N ALA A 310 1.95 19.66 0.35
CA ALA A 310 2.49 20.98 0.02
C ALA A 310 2.72 21.15 -1.49
N TYR A 311 3.27 20.13 -2.16
CA TYR A 311 3.47 20.14 -3.61
C TYR A 311 2.14 20.14 -4.37
N GLU A 312 1.18 19.27 -4.02
CA GLU A 312 -0.15 19.24 -4.63
C GLU A 312 -0.90 20.58 -4.51
N LYS A 313 -0.81 21.24 -3.34
CA LYS A 313 -1.38 22.57 -3.16
C LYS A 313 -0.74 23.59 -4.09
N GLN A 314 0.53 23.47 -4.38
CA GLN A 314 1.23 24.39 -5.27
C GLN A 314 0.88 24.13 -6.75
N GLU A 315 0.75 22.88 -7.15
CA GLU A 315 0.34 22.49 -8.50
C GLU A 315 -1.08 22.99 -8.82
N LYS A 316 -2.04 22.75 -7.92
CA LYS A 316 -3.41 23.28 -8.05
C LYS A 316 -3.46 24.80 -8.18
N LYS A 317 -2.54 25.54 -7.54
CA LYS A 317 -2.43 26.99 -7.71
C LYS A 317 -1.86 27.41 -9.07
N ARG A 318 -1.02 26.58 -9.70
CA ARG A 318 -0.44 26.83 -11.03
C ARG A 318 -1.43 26.55 -12.16
N GLU A 319 -2.35 25.60 -11.97
CA GLU A 319 -3.38 25.21 -12.95
C GLU A 319 -4.57 26.18 -13.03
N VAL A 320 -4.71 27.12 -12.08
CA VAL A 320 -5.74 28.17 -12.19
C VAL A 320 -5.39 29.09 -13.35
N PRO A 321 -6.16 29.15 -14.46
CA PRO A 321 -5.86 30.00 -15.59
C PRO A 321 -5.82 31.45 -15.14
N LYS A 322 -4.73 32.16 -15.42
CA LYS A 322 -4.69 33.62 -15.29
C LYS A 322 -5.82 34.19 -16.15
N ALA A 323 -6.77 34.89 -15.53
CA ALA A 323 -7.84 35.58 -16.24
C ALA A 323 -7.25 36.39 -17.40
N PRO A 324 -7.91 36.39 -18.59
CA PRO A 324 -7.43 37.15 -19.74
C PRO A 324 -7.32 38.63 -19.38
N LYS A 325 -6.15 39.22 -19.58
CA LYS A 325 -5.93 40.65 -19.41
C LYS A 325 -6.94 41.35 -20.31
N LYS A 326 -7.83 42.16 -19.72
CA LYS A 326 -8.71 43.05 -20.47
C LYS A 326 -7.84 43.95 -21.35
N PHE A 327 -8.02 43.83 -22.65
CA PHE A 327 -7.43 44.74 -23.65
C PHE A 327 -8.17 46.08 -23.52
N ASP A 328 -7.51 47.07 -22.92
CA ASP A 328 -7.99 48.48 -22.95
C ASP A 328 -7.72 49.06 -24.34
N GLY A 329 -8.69 48.87 -25.22
CA GLY A 329 -8.68 49.43 -26.55
C GLY A 329 -9.04 50.94 -26.54
N LYS A 330 -8.06 51.80 -26.28
CA LYS A 330 -8.17 53.22 -26.62
C LYS A 330 -7.97 53.40 -28.12
N TYR A 331 -9.02 53.33 -28.88
CA TYR A 331 -9.05 53.88 -30.25
C TYR A 331 -8.96 55.42 -30.19
N ARG A 332 -7.79 55.99 -30.50
CA ARG A 332 -7.69 57.39 -30.88
C ARG A 332 -8.13 57.50 -32.32
N ARG A 333 -9.31 58.13 -32.54
CA ARG A 333 -9.67 58.72 -33.82
C ARG A 333 -8.76 59.91 -34.04
N LYS A 334 -8.04 59.99 -35.17
CA LYS A 334 -7.48 61.21 -35.77
C LYS A 334 -8.37 61.60 -36.93
N SER A 335 -8.76 62.84 -36.85
CA SER A 335 -9.40 63.61 -37.89
C SER A 335 -8.52 63.73 -39.15
#